data_fd5c856a673ae56dc3fe866a50df2a30
#
_entry.id   fd5c856a673ae56dc3fe866a50df2a30
#
_cell.length_a   1.000
_cell.length_b   1.000
_cell.length_c   1.000
_cell.angle_alpha   90.00
_cell.angle_beta   90.00
_cell.angle_gamma   90.00
#
_symmetry.space_group_name_H-M   'P 1'
#
loop_
_entity.id
_entity.type
_entity.pdbx_description
1 polymer ?
#
loop_
_entity_poly.entity_id
_entity_poly.type
_entity_poly.pdbx_seq_one_letter_code
_entity_poly.pdbx_strand_id
1 'polypeptide(L)'
;MNLDYAKIKEAAQNYQKDMTKFLREIVKNPGESCDEKAHVETIAAEMKKVGFDEVIIDPQGNVMGFMGTGDKIIAFDAHIDTVGIGNIKNWEFDPYEGFESEEEI
;
A
#
# COMPACT_ATOMS: atom_id res chain seq x y z
N MET A 1 -26.40 3.88 -14.30
CA MET A 1 -25.77 2.94 -13.37
C MET A 1 -26.17 3.36 -11.97
N ASN A 2 -26.85 2.50 -11.23
CA ASN A 2 -27.12 2.77 -9.82
C ASN A 2 -25.94 2.21 -9.01
N LEU A 3 -25.23 3.09 -8.32
CA LEU A 3 -24.18 2.70 -7.40
C LEU A 3 -24.81 2.15 -6.13
N ASP A 4 -24.47 0.92 -5.77
CA ASP A 4 -24.88 0.30 -4.52
C ASP A 4 -23.80 0.57 -3.46
N TYR A 5 -23.93 1.67 -2.75
CA TYR A 5 -22.98 2.08 -1.72
C TYR A 5 -22.87 1.08 -0.57
N ALA A 6 -23.94 0.34 -0.28
CA ALA A 6 -23.88 -0.69 0.76
C ALA A 6 -22.95 -1.83 0.37
N LYS A 7 -23.01 -2.30 -0.88
CA LYS A 7 -22.10 -3.32 -1.41
C LYS A 7 -20.64 -2.83 -1.49
N ILE A 8 -20.43 -1.57 -1.85
CA ILE A 8 -19.08 -0.98 -1.86
C ILE A 8 -18.50 -0.97 -0.45
N LYS A 9 -19.29 -0.55 0.54
CA LYS A 9 -18.87 -0.54 1.94
C LYS A 9 -18.57 -1.95 2.46
N GLU A 10 -19.44 -2.91 2.17
CA GLU A 10 -19.23 -4.33 2.53
C GLU A 10 -17.96 -4.89 1.90
N ALA A 11 -17.75 -4.65 0.61
CA ALA A 11 -16.52 -5.06 -0.08
C ALA A 11 -15.28 -4.45 0.58
N ALA A 12 -15.29 -3.16 0.91
CA ALA A 12 -14.19 -2.50 1.60
C ALA A 12 -13.91 -3.13 2.98
N GLN A 13 -14.96 -3.45 3.74
CA GLN A 13 -14.81 -4.13 5.03
C GLN A 13 -14.21 -5.54 4.90
N ASN A 14 -14.56 -6.27 3.85
CA ASN A 14 -14.01 -7.60 3.58
C ASN A 14 -12.51 -7.57 3.27
N TYR A 15 -11.99 -6.46 2.75
CA TYR A 15 -10.56 -6.29 2.49
C TYR A 15 -9.74 -5.83 3.69
N GLN A 16 -10.37 -5.51 4.82
CA GLN A 16 -9.68 -4.94 5.99
C GLN A 16 -8.46 -5.75 6.42
N LYS A 17 -8.59 -7.07 6.54
CA LYS A 17 -7.48 -7.94 6.97
C LYS A 17 -6.31 -7.94 5.97
N ASP A 18 -6.61 -7.98 4.68
CA ASP A 18 -5.59 -7.98 3.64
C ASP A 18 -4.90 -6.62 3.55
N MET A 19 -5.66 -5.53 3.72
CA MET A 19 -5.11 -4.17 3.77
C MET A 19 -4.19 -3.99 4.98
N THR A 20 -4.60 -4.42 6.16
CA THR A 20 -3.78 -4.38 7.38
C THR A 20 -2.49 -5.18 7.19
N LYS A 21 -2.60 -6.40 6.65
CA LYS A 21 -1.43 -7.23 6.37
C LYS A 21 -0.47 -6.55 5.39
N PHE A 22 -0.99 -5.96 4.32
CA PHE A 22 -0.17 -5.25 3.36
C PHE A 22 0.50 -4.01 3.96
N LEU A 23 -0.22 -3.21 4.75
CA LEU A 23 0.36 -2.07 5.46
C LEU A 23 1.53 -2.49 6.35
N ARG A 24 1.39 -3.58 7.09
CA ARG A 24 2.47 -4.15 7.90
C ARG A 24 3.68 -4.58 7.08
N GLU A 25 3.45 -5.16 5.90
CA GLU A 25 4.56 -5.54 5.00
C GLU A 25 5.31 -4.32 4.45
N ILE A 26 4.64 -3.24 4.11
CA ILE A 26 5.31 -2.02 3.67
C ILE A 26 6.04 -1.29 4.83
N VAL A 27 5.54 -1.38 6.05
CA VAL A 27 6.25 -0.88 7.25
C VAL A 27 7.57 -1.62 7.48
N LYS A 28 7.61 -2.93 7.22
CA LYS A 28 8.84 -3.74 7.31
C LYS A 28 9.88 -3.42 6.23
N ASN A 29 9.44 -2.82 5.15
CA ASN A 29 10.28 -2.42 4.02
C ASN A 29 10.18 -0.91 3.82
N PRO A 30 10.69 -0.09 4.75
CA PRO A 30 10.57 1.36 4.66
C PRO A 30 11.29 1.91 3.43
N GLY A 31 10.81 3.04 2.94
CA GLY A 31 11.37 3.72 1.77
C GLY A 31 11.57 5.20 2.06
N GLU A 32 12.70 5.56 2.67
CA GLU A 32 13.07 6.96 2.78
C GLU A 32 13.39 7.54 1.40
N SER A 33 13.24 8.86 1.23
CA SER A 33 13.49 9.53 -0.05
C SER A 33 14.88 9.17 -0.60
N CYS A 34 14.93 8.76 -1.85
CA CYS A 34 16.10 8.26 -2.58
C CYS A 34 16.55 6.83 -2.19
N ASP A 35 15.80 6.12 -1.37
CA ASP A 35 16.05 4.71 -1.00
C ASP A 35 14.74 3.90 -0.95
N GLU A 36 13.86 4.11 -1.95
CA GLU A 36 12.52 3.52 -1.98
C GLU A 36 12.44 2.18 -2.71
N LYS A 37 13.55 1.64 -3.22
CA LYS A 37 13.53 0.46 -4.10
C LYS A 37 12.78 -0.73 -3.50
N ALA A 38 13.15 -1.17 -2.30
CA ALA A 38 12.52 -2.32 -1.65
C ALA A 38 11.03 -2.06 -1.36
N HIS A 39 10.69 -0.82 -0.98
CA HIS A 39 9.32 -0.38 -0.75
C HIS A 39 8.47 -0.46 -2.03
N VAL A 40 8.98 0.09 -3.13
CA VAL A 40 8.35 0.04 -4.46
C VAL A 40 8.16 -1.40 -4.95
N GLU A 41 9.18 -2.24 -4.79
CA GLU A 41 9.12 -3.66 -5.16
C GLU A 41 8.04 -4.41 -4.35
N THR A 42 7.90 -4.11 -3.07
CA THR A 42 6.84 -4.67 -2.20
C THR A 42 5.46 -4.26 -2.68
N ILE A 43 5.27 -2.98 -3.03
CA ILE A 43 4.00 -2.47 -3.57
C ILE A 43 3.68 -3.11 -4.91
N ALA A 44 4.65 -3.18 -5.83
CA ALA A 44 4.47 -3.82 -7.14
C ALA A 44 4.10 -5.30 -7.02
N ALA A 45 4.70 -6.02 -6.08
CA ALA A 45 4.37 -7.42 -5.81
C ALA A 45 2.92 -7.57 -5.31
N GLU A 46 2.46 -6.71 -4.41
CA GLU A 46 1.08 -6.73 -3.93
C GLU A 46 0.08 -6.37 -5.04
N MET A 47 0.37 -5.37 -5.87
CA MET A 47 -0.47 -5.03 -7.03
C MET A 47 -0.67 -6.24 -7.95
N LYS A 48 0.40 -6.98 -8.25
CA LYS A 48 0.31 -8.20 -9.05
C LYS A 48 -0.51 -9.29 -8.37
N LYS A 49 -0.31 -9.47 -7.08
CA LYS A 49 -1.01 -10.47 -6.26
C LYS A 49 -2.52 -10.21 -6.21
N VAL A 50 -2.95 -8.96 -6.07
CA VAL A 50 -4.37 -8.58 -6.03
C VAL A 50 -5.02 -8.49 -7.41
N GLY A 51 -4.28 -8.72 -8.49
CA GLY A 51 -4.81 -8.89 -9.83
C GLY A 51 -4.85 -7.64 -10.69
N PHE A 52 -3.92 -6.70 -10.51
CA PHE A 52 -3.73 -5.64 -11.49
C PHE A 52 -3.33 -6.23 -12.85
N ASP A 53 -3.91 -5.74 -13.92
CA ASP A 53 -3.67 -6.23 -15.28
C ASP A 53 -2.25 -5.89 -15.76
N GLU A 54 -1.75 -4.74 -15.37
CA GLU A 54 -0.39 -4.30 -15.67
C GLU A 54 0.20 -3.56 -14.47
N VAL A 55 1.48 -3.81 -14.17
CA VAL A 55 2.24 -3.13 -13.12
C VAL A 55 3.58 -2.71 -13.68
N ILE A 56 3.86 -1.42 -13.67
CA ILE A 56 5.08 -0.80 -14.21
C ILE A 56 5.82 -0.06 -13.10
N ILE A 57 7.12 -0.22 -13.05
CA ILE A 57 8.03 0.65 -12.30
C ILE A 57 8.80 1.48 -13.32
N ASP A 58 8.64 2.80 -13.28
CA ASP A 58 9.32 3.68 -14.21
C ASP A 58 10.79 3.93 -13.81
N PRO A 59 11.60 4.57 -14.67
CA PRO A 59 13.01 4.86 -14.37
C PRO A 59 13.22 5.79 -13.17
N GLN A 60 12.21 6.54 -12.73
CA GLN A 60 12.27 7.40 -11.55
C GLN A 60 11.89 6.67 -10.26
N GLY A 61 11.41 5.43 -10.36
CA GLY A 61 10.97 4.63 -9.23
C GLY A 61 9.49 4.75 -8.88
N ASN A 62 8.69 5.40 -9.72
CA ASN A 62 7.24 5.40 -9.53
C ASN A 62 6.68 4.01 -9.88
N VAL A 63 5.76 3.52 -9.06
CA VAL A 63 5.00 2.30 -9.35
C VAL A 63 3.60 2.67 -9.85
N MET A 64 3.22 2.12 -10.98
CA MET A 64 1.92 2.34 -11.63
C MET A 64 1.23 1.01 -11.85
N GLY A 65 -0.01 0.91 -11.44
CA GLY A 65 -0.87 -0.25 -11.68
C GLY A 65 -2.09 0.14 -12.51
N PHE A 66 -2.43 -0.72 -13.46
CA PHE A 66 -3.59 -0.55 -14.33
C PHE A 66 -4.55 -1.71 -14.13
N MET A 67 -5.85 -1.42 -14.07
CA MET A 67 -6.90 -2.42 -13.89
C MET A 67 -8.14 -2.05 -14.71
N GLY A 68 -8.66 -3.02 -15.43
CA GLY A 68 -9.89 -2.88 -16.21
C GLY A 68 -9.67 -2.34 -17.62
N THR A 69 -10.76 -2.32 -18.40
CA THR A 69 -10.76 -1.99 -19.84
C THR A 69 -11.86 -1.01 -20.23
N GLY A 70 -12.43 -0.30 -19.28
CA GLY A 70 -13.52 0.65 -19.54
C GLY A 70 -13.06 1.93 -20.23
N ASP A 71 -13.98 2.65 -20.82
CA ASP A 71 -13.73 3.91 -21.54
C ASP A 71 -13.40 5.09 -20.59
N LYS A 72 -13.74 4.95 -19.33
CA LYS A 72 -13.47 5.97 -18.30
C LYS A 72 -12.32 5.53 -17.42
N ILE A 73 -11.38 6.45 -17.19
CA ILE A 73 -10.22 6.22 -16.34
C ILE A 73 -10.40 7.02 -15.05
N ILE A 74 -10.24 6.33 -13.92
CA ILE A 74 -10.12 6.95 -12.59
C ILE A 74 -8.68 6.74 -12.16
N ALA A 75 -7.97 7.83 -11.85
CA ALA A 75 -6.61 7.78 -11.34
C ALA A 75 -6.58 8.04 -9.85
N PHE A 76 -5.82 7.23 -9.11
CA PHE A 76 -5.47 7.44 -7.71
C PHE A 76 -3.98 7.71 -7.64
N ASP A 77 -3.59 8.70 -6.86
CA ASP A 77 -2.20 9.08 -6.68
C ASP A 77 -1.90 9.23 -5.20
N ALA A 78 -0.75 8.74 -4.77
CA ALA A 78 -0.27 8.84 -3.41
C ALA A 78 1.26 8.77 -3.37
N HIS A 79 1.88 9.52 -2.44
CA HIS A 79 3.30 9.36 -2.19
C HIS A 79 3.59 8.03 -1.49
N ILE A 80 4.81 7.52 -1.64
CA ILE A 80 5.27 6.26 -1.07
C ILE A 80 6.48 6.41 -0.14
N ASP A 81 7.18 7.53 -0.21
CA ASP A 81 8.32 7.77 0.66
C ASP A 81 7.89 7.89 2.13
N THR A 82 8.72 7.35 2.99
CA THR A 82 8.56 7.39 4.45
C THR A 82 9.62 8.27 5.07
N VAL A 83 9.44 8.60 6.35
CA VAL A 83 10.41 9.35 7.14
C VAL A 83 11.14 8.41 8.10
N GLY A 84 12.32 8.79 8.54
CA GLY A 84 13.05 8.05 9.56
C GLY A 84 12.30 8.00 10.89
N ILE A 85 12.53 6.94 11.66
CA ILE A 85 11.83 6.66 12.92
C ILE A 85 12.21 7.60 14.08
N GLY A 86 13.20 8.46 13.89
CA GLY A 86 13.71 9.31 14.96
C GLY A 86 14.50 8.51 16.00
N ASN A 87 14.30 8.83 17.28
CA ASN A 87 15.01 8.16 18.37
C ASN A 87 14.33 6.83 18.71
N ILE A 88 15.01 5.72 18.47
CA ILE A 88 14.51 4.35 18.72
C ILE A 88 14.07 4.15 20.18
N LYS A 89 14.64 4.86 21.14
CA LYS A 89 14.29 4.76 22.55
C LYS A 89 12.90 5.31 22.90
N ASN A 90 12.29 6.07 21.98
CA ASN A 90 10.95 6.60 22.17
C ASN A 90 9.85 5.62 21.73
N TRP A 91 10.23 4.48 21.14
CA TRP A 91 9.31 3.45 20.70
C TRP A 91 9.14 2.37 21.77
N GLU A 92 7.91 1.96 22.02
CA GLU A 92 7.57 0.87 22.93
C GLU A 92 7.72 -0.51 22.30
N PHE A 93 7.79 -0.55 20.95
CA PHE A 93 7.95 -1.76 20.13
C PHE A 93 8.92 -1.46 18.98
N ASP A 94 9.37 -2.49 18.27
CA ASP A 94 10.21 -2.30 17.08
C ASP A 94 9.37 -1.65 15.96
N PRO A 95 9.70 -0.41 15.53
CA PRO A 95 8.94 0.32 14.53
C PRO A 95 8.95 -0.32 13.13
N TYR A 96 9.82 -1.31 12.90
CA TYR A 96 9.91 -2.02 11.62
C TYR A 96 9.33 -3.43 11.63
N GLU A 97 8.76 -3.90 12.74
CA GLU A 97 8.13 -5.22 12.80
C GLU A 97 6.68 -5.25 12.29
N GLY A 98 6.11 -4.09 12.01
CA GLY A 98 4.69 -3.99 11.63
C GLY A 98 3.79 -4.39 12.79
N PHE A 99 3.94 -3.70 13.91
CA PHE A 99 3.10 -3.88 15.09
C PHE A 99 1.62 -3.75 14.74
N GLU A 100 0.78 -4.54 15.38
CA GLU A 100 -0.67 -4.51 15.22
C GLU A 100 -1.34 -4.74 16.57
N SER A 101 -2.31 -3.91 16.89
CA SER A 101 -3.23 -4.08 18.01
C SER A 101 -4.68 -3.93 17.52
N GLU A 102 -5.66 -3.93 18.41
CA GLU A 102 -7.04 -3.65 18.04
C GLU A 102 -7.27 -2.19 17.62
N GLU A 103 -6.39 -1.28 18.03
CA GLU A 103 -6.54 0.17 17.83
C GLU A 103 -5.48 0.76 16.90
N GLU A 104 -4.34 0.08 16.68
CA GLU A 104 -3.16 0.63 16.01
C GLU A 104 -2.51 -0.39 15.04
N ILE A 105 -1.96 0.15 13.95
CA ILE A 105 -1.10 -0.55 13.00
C ILE A 105 0.19 0.24 12.85
#